data_7bb08fb77cba49d02a62afc570e29d64
#
_entry.id   7bb08fb77cba49d02a62afc570e29d64
#
_cell.length_a   1.000
_cell.length_b   1.000
_cell.length_c   1.000
_cell.angle_alpha   90.00
_cell.angle_beta   90.00
_cell.angle_gamma   90.00
#
_symmetry.space_group_name_H-M   'P 1'
#
loop_
_entity.id
_entity.type
_entity.pdbx_description
1 polymer ?
#
loop_
_entity_poly.entity_id
_entity_poly.type
_entity_poly.pdbx_seq_one_letter_code
_entity_poly.pdbx_strand_id
1 'polypeptide(L)'
;RPFQYFRLLGNAVDSRPIFHERRVFVLDGEILSEGFYWSNHVEYSGVQPLDFTKYMIALMDAIDRTKHLARFYVIDMAEYSDGSWAVIELNDGCMSGLSDNDPQTLWTNFVRTVQNNQHGNMQ
;
A
#
# COMPACT_ATOMS: atom_id res chain seq x y z
N ARG A 1 0.97 -6.81 26.11
CA ARG A 1 0.40 -5.68 25.38
C ARG A 1 -1.09 -5.86 25.20
N PRO A 2 -1.89 -4.81 25.41
CA PRO A 2 -3.32 -4.91 25.16
C PRO A 2 -3.61 -5.33 23.72
N PHE A 3 -4.70 -6.06 23.53
CA PHE A 3 -5.12 -6.51 22.23
C PHE A 3 -5.48 -5.30 21.35
N GLN A 4 -4.93 -5.25 20.12
CA GLN A 4 -5.21 -4.18 19.17
C GLN A 4 -6.16 -4.68 18.09
N TYR A 5 -7.15 -3.86 17.75
CA TYR A 5 -8.12 -4.14 16.70
C TYR A 5 -7.82 -3.30 15.46
N PHE A 6 -8.04 -3.87 14.28
CA PHE A 6 -8.02 -3.09 13.05
C PHE A 6 -9.17 -2.08 13.04
N ARG A 7 -8.94 -0.96 12.37
CA ARG A 7 -9.93 0.10 12.23
C ARG A 7 -11.03 -0.34 11.30
N LEU A 8 -12.22 -0.58 11.85
CA LEU A 8 -13.42 -0.96 11.10
C LEU A 8 -14.07 0.28 10.48
N LEU A 9 -14.30 0.26 9.17
CA LEU A 9 -14.98 1.34 8.46
C LEU A 9 -16.46 1.08 8.35
N GLY A 10 -16.88 -0.18 8.23
CA GLY A 10 -18.26 -0.59 8.07
C GLY A 10 -18.34 -2.01 7.56
N ASN A 11 -19.47 -2.36 6.97
CA ASN A 11 -19.69 -3.68 6.39
C ASN A 11 -20.02 -3.59 4.91
N ALA A 12 -19.57 -4.58 4.13
CA ALA A 12 -19.99 -4.76 2.75
C ALA A 12 -21.46 -5.20 2.69
N VAL A 13 -22.03 -5.19 1.48
CA VAL A 13 -23.42 -5.63 1.25
C VAL A 13 -23.62 -7.08 1.71
N ASP A 14 -22.59 -7.92 1.58
CA ASP A 14 -22.63 -9.32 2.03
C ASP A 14 -22.26 -9.49 3.50
N SER A 15 -22.29 -8.42 4.29
CA SER A 15 -21.99 -8.37 5.72
C SER A 15 -20.51 -8.61 6.10
N ARG A 16 -19.60 -8.69 5.13
CA ARG A 16 -18.18 -8.77 5.45
C ARG A 16 -17.69 -7.45 6.06
N PRO A 17 -16.85 -7.49 7.11
CA PRO A 17 -16.29 -6.25 7.66
C PRO A 17 -15.29 -5.62 6.70
N ILE A 18 -15.35 -4.30 6.56
CA ILE A 18 -14.41 -3.52 5.74
C ILE A 18 -13.51 -2.75 6.69
N PHE A 19 -12.23 -3.11 6.70
CA PHE A 19 -11.21 -2.43 7.47
C PHE A 19 -10.45 -1.42 6.61
N HIS A 20 -9.77 -0.47 7.23
CA HIS A 20 -8.94 0.46 6.48
C HIS A 20 -7.65 -0.24 6.06
N GLU A 21 -7.65 -0.76 4.85
CA GLU A 21 -6.50 -1.42 4.23
C GLU A 21 -6.07 -0.61 3.02
N ARG A 22 -4.76 -0.54 2.80
CA ARG A 22 -4.19 0.17 1.66
C ARG A 22 -3.24 -0.73 0.89
N ARG A 23 -3.26 -0.58 -0.43
CA ARG A 23 -2.37 -1.31 -1.34
C ARG A 23 -1.31 -0.36 -1.88
N VAL A 24 -0.05 -0.76 -1.73
CA VAL A 24 1.10 0.06 -2.13
C VAL A 24 1.96 -0.72 -3.13
N PHE A 25 2.20 -0.12 -4.29
CA PHE A 25 3.09 -0.68 -5.31
C PHE A 25 4.49 -0.13 -5.11
N VAL A 26 5.48 -1.03 -5.09
CA VAL A 26 6.89 -0.70 -4.82
C VAL A 26 7.76 -1.28 -5.94
N LEU A 27 8.67 -0.46 -6.44
CA LEU A 27 9.69 -0.89 -7.41
C LEU A 27 11.06 -0.40 -6.94
N ASP A 28 12.01 -1.32 -6.79
CA ASP A 28 13.38 -1.01 -6.37
C ASP A 28 13.43 -0.14 -5.10
N GLY A 29 12.54 -0.41 -4.15
CA GLY A 29 12.45 0.32 -2.90
C GLY A 29 11.72 1.65 -2.97
N GLU A 30 11.17 2.02 -4.13
CA GLU A 30 10.46 3.28 -4.34
C GLU A 30 8.95 3.04 -4.41
N ILE A 31 8.18 3.92 -3.76
CA ILE A 31 6.72 3.89 -3.84
C ILE A 31 6.30 4.39 -5.21
N LEU A 32 5.57 3.56 -5.96
CA LEU A 32 5.01 3.97 -7.25
C LEU A 32 3.63 4.58 -7.10
N SER A 33 2.80 3.95 -6.29
CA SER A 33 1.44 4.44 -5.99
C SER A 33 0.93 3.75 -4.74
N GLU A 34 -0.11 4.32 -4.14
CA GLU A 34 -0.83 3.73 -3.02
C GLU A 34 -2.30 4.09 -3.12
N GLY A 35 -3.15 3.28 -2.52
CA GLY A 35 -4.58 3.54 -2.53
C GLY A 35 -5.36 2.59 -1.65
N PHE A 36 -6.61 2.94 -1.42
CA PHE A 36 -7.52 2.13 -0.62
C PHE A 36 -7.72 0.76 -1.27
N TYR A 37 -7.63 -0.30 -0.46
CA TYR A 37 -7.68 -1.69 -0.97
C TYR A 37 -9.05 -2.05 -1.56
N TRP A 38 -10.15 -1.61 -0.90
CA TRP A 38 -11.52 -2.02 -1.24
C TRP A 38 -12.14 -1.08 -2.28
N SER A 39 -11.61 -1.11 -3.52
CA SER A 39 -12.02 -0.20 -4.59
C SER A 39 -13.51 -0.31 -4.98
N ASN A 40 -14.16 -1.43 -4.66
CA ASN A 40 -15.57 -1.65 -4.98
C ASN A 40 -16.53 -0.96 -3.99
N HIS A 41 -16.00 -0.37 -2.93
CA HIS A 41 -16.77 0.26 -1.86
C HIS A 41 -16.59 1.79 -1.93
N VAL A 42 -17.28 2.42 -2.89
CA VAL A 42 -17.12 3.84 -3.21
C VAL A 42 -17.34 4.75 -1.99
N GLU A 43 -18.23 4.37 -1.09
CA GLU A 43 -18.51 5.13 0.13
C GLU A 43 -17.30 5.26 1.07
N TYR A 44 -16.30 4.41 0.90
CA TYR A 44 -15.08 4.45 1.70
C TYR A 44 -13.85 4.96 0.93
N SER A 45 -13.99 5.28 -0.36
CA SER A 45 -12.85 5.59 -1.23
C SER A 45 -12.06 6.83 -0.82
N GLY A 46 -12.66 7.74 -0.07
CA GLY A 46 -11.98 8.95 0.42
C GLY A 46 -11.38 8.82 1.81
N VAL A 47 -11.39 7.60 2.39
CA VAL A 47 -10.90 7.41 3.76
C VAL A 47 -9.39 7.63 3.82
N GLN A 48 -8.96 8.39 4.81
CA GLN A 48 -7.57 8.70 5.04
C GLN A 48 -7.06 8.04 6.32
N PRO A 49 -5.73 7.83 6.47
CA PRO A 49 -5.16 7.39 7.74
C PRO A 49 -5.56 8.32 8.88
N LEU A 50 -5.77 7.76 10.07
CA LEU A 50 -6.00 8.55 11.28
C LEU A 50 -4.82 9.45 11.59
N ASP A 51 -3.60 8.95 11.31
CA ASP A 51 -2.37 9.70 11.48
C ASP A 51 -1.47 9.41 10.28
N PHE A 52 -1.38 10.36 9.37
CA PHE A 52 -0.59 10.20 8.13
C PHE A 52 0.89 9.96 8.43
N THR A 53 1.44 10.62 9.45
CA THR A 53 2.85 10.45 9.82
C THR A 53 3.12 9.01 10.28
N LYS A 54 2.24 8.45 11.10
CA LYS A 54 2.36 7.04 11.51
C LYS A 54 2.28 6.10 10.31
N TYR A 55 1.39 6.39 9.36
CA TYR A 55 1.28 5.60 8.14
C TYR A 55 2.58 5.62 7.35
N MET A 56 3.14 6.79 7.10
CA MET A 56 4.37 6.92 6.32
C MET A 56 5.57 6.27 7.01
N ILE A 57 5.69 6.42 8.32
CA ILE A 57 6.77 5.77 9.07
C ILE A 57 6.64 4.24 8.96
N ALA A 58 5.45 3.69 9.14
CA ALA A 58 5.22 2.25 9.04
C ALA A 58 5.49 1.74 7.63
N LEU A 59 5.08 2.49 6.61
CA LEU A 59 5.28 2.11 5.22
C LEU A 59 6.76 2.13 4.85
N MET A 60 7.51 3.16 5.24
CA MET A 60 8.94 3.23 4.96
C MET A 60 9.71 2.12 5.67
N ASP A 61 9.34 1.79 6.90
CA ASP A 61 9.91 0.66 7.63
C ASP A 61 9.62 -0.67 6.92
N ALA A 62 8.37 -0.85 6.47
CA ALA A 62 7.98 -2.06 5.73
C ALA A 62 8.78 -2.22 4.43
N ILE A 63 8.97 -1.14 3.69
CA ILE A 63 9.78 -1.15 2.46
C ILE A 63 11.22 -1.53 2.77
N ASP A 64 11.83 -0.92 3.78
CA ASP A 64 13.20 -1.25 4.17
C ASP A 64 13.40 -2.72 4.50
N ARG A 65 12.39 -3.35 5.12
CA ARG A 65 12.45 -4.76 5.49
C ARG A 65 12.21 -5.71 4.32
N THR A 66 11.57 -5.25 3.24
CA THR A 66 11.08 -6.12 2.15
C THR A 66 11.73 -5.86 0.80
N LYS A 67 12.37 -4.71 0.60
CA LYS A 67 12.92 -4.30 -0.72
C LYS A 67 13.95 -5.28 -1.28
N HIS A 68 14.58 -6.08 -0.45
CA HIS A 68 15.54 -7.09 -0.89
C HIS A 68 14.89 -8.38 -1.39
N LEU A 69 13.58 -8.56 -1.17
CA LEU A 69 12.87 -9.78 -1.55
C LEU A 69 12.49 -9.82 -3.02
N ALA A 70 12.19 -8.65 -3.61
CA ALA A 70 11.80 -8.55 -5.01
C ALA A 70 11.99 -7.12 -5.50
N ARG A 71 12.13 -6.95 -6.81
CA ARG A 71 12.23 -5.61 -7.40
C ARG A 71 10.87 -4.92 -7.44
N PHE A 72 9.84 -5.63 -7.93
CA PHE A 72 8.49 -5.08 -8.09
C PHE A 72 7.50 -5.93 -7.33
N TYR A 73 6.88 -5.33 -6.31
CA TYR A 73 5.97 -6.05 -5.43
C TYR A 73 4.94 -5.10 -4.84
N VAL A 74 3.96 -5.69 -4.17
CA VAL A 74 2.85 -4.98 -3.54
C VAL A 74 2.88 -5.27 -2.04
N ILE A 75 2.73 -4.21 -1.25
CA ILE A 75 2.50 -4.30 0.18
C ILE A 75 1.05 -3.96 0.46
N ASP A 76 0.33 -4.88 1.09
CA ASP A 76 -1.00 -4.59 1.65
C ASP A 76 -0.85 -4.35 3.15
N MET A 77 -1.35 -3.21 3.61
CA MET A 77 -1.26 -2.78 5.01
C MET A 77 -2.64 -2.51 5.58
N ALA A 78 -2.80 -2.74 6.87
CA ALA A 78 -4.04 -2.44 7.57
C ALA A 78 -3.76 -1.53 8.76
N GLU A 79 -4.68 -0.58 8.97
CA GLU A 79 -4.62 0.37 10.07
C GLU A 79 -5.28 -0.21 11.31
N TYR A 80 -4.58 -0.13 12.43
CA TYR A 80 -5.19 -0.41 13.74
C TYR A 80 -6.04 0.78 14.21
N SER A 81 -6.93 0.53 15.16
CA SER A 81 -7.83 1.57 15.68
C SER A 81 -7.09 2.72 16.39
N ASP A 82 -5.84 2.52 16.79
CA ASP A 82 -5.00 3.57 17.39
C ASP A 82 -4.18 4.36 16.36
N GLY A 83 -4.36 4.09 15.07
CA GLY A 83 -3.64 4.78 14.00
C GLY A 83 -2.30 4.16 13.61
N SER A 84 -1.86 3.11 14.30
CA SER A 84 -0.68 2.35 13.88
C SER A 84 -1.03 1.38 12.74
N TRP A 85 -0.03 0.78 12.09
CA TRP A 85 -0.21 -0.02 10.89
C TRP A 85 0.55 -1.34 10.96
N ALA A 86 0.02 -2.34 10.27
CA ALA A 86 0.68 -3.63 10.09
C ALA A 86 0.68 -4.03 8.62
N VAL A 87 1.74 -4.72 8.20
CA VAL A 87 1.76 -5.41 6.90
C VAL A 87 0.94 -6.69 7.05
N ILE A 88 -0.05 -6.86 6.18
CA ILE A 88 -0.90 -8.06 6.20
C ILE A 88 -0.59 -9.02 5.06
N GLU A 89 -0.02 -8.53 3.96
CA GLU A 89 0.28 -9.38 2.81
C GLU A 89 1.34 -8.74 1.91
N LEU A 90 2.16 -9.58 1.28
CA LEU A 90 3.07 -9.20 0.20
C LEU A 90 2.69 -10.00 -1.04
N ASN A 91 2.60 -9.33 -2.19
CA ASN A 91 2.23 -9.95 -3.46
C ASN A 91 3.15 -9.51 -4.59
N ASP A 92 3.16 -10.30 -5.66
CA ASP A 92 3.85 -9.93 -6.90
C ASP A 92 3.15 -8.72 -7.53
N GLY A 93 3.94 -7.71 -7.91
CA GLY A 93 3.39 -6.49 -8.51
C GLY A 93 2.69 -6.72 -9.83
N CYS A 94 3.18 -7.68 -10.63
CA CYS A 94 2.60 -7.97 -11.94
C CYS A 94 1.24 -8.67 -11.88
N MET A 95 0.99 -9.41 -10.81
CA MET A 95 -0.22 -10.22 -10.65
C MET A 95 -1.24 -9.58 -9.71
N SER A 96 -0.96 -8.41 -9.18
CA SER A 96 -1.83 -7.75 -8.21
C SER A 96 -2.81 -6.80 -8.92
N GLY A 97 -4.06 -6.77 -8.46
CA GLY A 97 -5.03 -5.77 -8.89
C GLY A 97 -4.68 -4.38 -8.39
N LEU A 98 -5.17 -3.36 -9.09
CA LEU A 98 -4.83 -1.97 -8.78
C LEU A 98 -5.51 -1.42 -7.53
N SER A 99 -6.67 -1.96 -7.15
CA SER A 99 -7.53 -1.34 -6.12
C SER A 99 -7.78 0.14 -6.49
N ASP A 100 -7.62 1.07 -5.56
CA ASP A 100 -7.76 2.51 -5.87
C ASP A 100 -6.46 3.17 -6.31
N ASN A 101 -5.43 2.39 -6.67
CA ASN A 101 -4.21 2.95 -7.24
C ASN A 101 -4.51 3.50 -8.64
N ASP A 102 -4.03 4.73 -8.91
CA ASP A 102 -4.21 5.35 -10.22
C ASP A 102 -3.25 4.68 -11.24
N PRO A 103 -3.78 4.08 -12.32
CA PRO A 103 -2.95 3.39 -13.30
C PRO A 103 -1.92 4.30 -13.96
N GLN A 104 -2.27 5.55 -14.23
CA GLN A 104 -1.35 6.48 -14.88
C GLN A 104 -0.22 6.89 -13.96
N THR A 105 -0.51 7.17 -12.69
CA THR A 105 0.49 7.46 -11.68
C THR A 105 1.46 6.29 -11.52
N LEU A 106 0.91 5.08 -11.40
CA LEU A 106 1.71 3.87 -11.28
C LEU A 106 2.64 3.70 -12.48
N TRP A 107 2.11 3.81 -13.69
CA TRP A 107 2.88 3.63 -14.92
C TRP A 107 3.96 4.70 -15.08
N THR A 108 3.60 5.96 -14.87
CA THR A 108 4.55 7.07 -14.98
C THR A 108 5.71 6.91 -14.02
N ASN A 109 5.42 6.56 -12.76
CA ASN A 109 6.45 6.37 -11.75
C ASN A 109 7.28 5.11 -12.00
N PHE A 110 6.67 4.05 -12.53
CA PHE A 110 7.38 2.84 -12.92
C PHE A 110 8.45 3.15 -13.98
N VAL A 111 8.05 3.83 -15.05
CA VAL A 111 8.98 4.18 -16.15
C VAL A 111 10.09 5.09 -15.63
N ARG A 112 9.76 6.09 -14.83
CA ARG A 112 10.75 7.01 -14.25
C ARG A 112 11.76 6.27 -13.38
N THR A 113 11.31 5.36 -12.53
CA THR A 113 12.17 4.60 -11.63
C THR A 113 13.12 3.71 -12.42
N VAL A 114 12.62 3.02 -13.46
CA VAL A 114 13.45 2.18 -14.32
C VAL A 114 14.50 3.03 -15.04
N GLN A 115 14.13 4.18 -15.57
CA GLN A 115 15.07 5.07 -16.26
C GLN A 115 16.15 5.59 -15.31
N ASN A 116 15.78 6.01 -14.11
CA ASN A 116 16.73 6.49 -13.12
C ASN A 116 17.73 5.40 -12.72
N ASN A 117 17.27 4.18 -12.55
CA ASN A 117 18.13 3.06 -12.17
C ASN A 117 19.08 2.67 -13.31
N GLN A 118 18.63 2.75 -14.56
CA GLN A 118 19.50 2.53 -15.71
C GLN A 118 20.61 3.57 -15.77
N HIS A 119 20.29 4.85 -15.54
CA HIS A 119 21.31 5.91 -15.49
C HIS A 119 22.30 5.68 -14.35
N GLY A 120 21.83 5.30 -13.17
CA GLY A 120 22.69 4.98 -12.04
C GLY A 120 23.65 3.83 -12.34
N ASN A 121 23.19 2.81 -13.08
CA ASN A 121 24.00 1.65 -13.44
C ASN A 121 25.02 1.93 -14.55
N MET A 122 24.86 3.01 -15.28
CA MET A 122 25.77 3.41 -16.36
C MET A 122 26.93 4.29 -15.87
N GLN A 123 26.88 4.70 -14.65
CA GLN A 123 27.93 5.47 -14.01
C GLN A 123 28.88 4.54 -13.24
#